data_c5e39619e4947a71b1feb7cb02fd5cb3
#
_entry.id   c5e39619e4947a71b1feb7cb02fd5cb3
#
_cell.length_a   1.000
_cell.length_b   1.000
_cell.length_c   1.000
_cell.angle_alpha   90.00
_cell.angle_beta   90.00
_cell.angle_gamma   90.00
#
_symmetry.space_group_name_H-M   'P 1'
#
loop_
_entity.id
_entity.type
_entity.pdbx_description
1 polymer ?
#
loop_
_entity_poly.entity_id
_entity_poly.type
_entity_poly.pdbx_seq_one_letter_code
_entity_poly.pdbx_strand_id
1 'polypeptide(L)'
;GTAECVERCAYRLSAPGLGQEVGANLGLLPSLYEGFFLAPNVVSGALKGAIFAANVYERLGFRVVPNGTESRHDIIQAVELGSAEGMLAFCRGIQAAAPVDSYVTPVPWAMPGYDAEVVMAAGAFVQGSSIELSADGPIRPPYAVYFQGGLTWYHAKLGILMSLQKLVD
;
A
#
# COMPACT_ATOMS: atom_id res chain seq x y z
N GLY A 1 -0.58 -1.21 26.28
CA GLY A 1 0.45 -0.18 26.25
C GLY A 1 0.78 0.38 27.62
N THR A 2 1.98 0.91 27.79
CA THR A 2 2.39 1.59 29.02
C THR A 2 1.81 3.01 29.07
N ALA A 3 1.69 3.61 30.27
CA ALA A 3 1.28 5.01 30.44
C ALA A 3 2.17 5.96 29.63
N GLU A 4 3.49 5.74 29.64
CA GLU A 4 4.45 6.50 28.84
C GLU A 4 4.16 6.41 27.32
N CYS A 5 3.79 5.24 26.83
CA CYS A 5 3.45 5.08 25.42
C CYS A 5 2.19 5.87 25.05
N VAL A 6 1.17 5.86 25.91
CA VAL A 6 -0.07 6.64 25.72
C VAL A 6 0.23 8.12 25.71
N GLU A 7 1.05 8.59 26.65
CA GLU A 7 1.47 10.01 26.73
C GLU A 7 2.23 10.46 25.47
N ARG A 8 3.18 9.65 24.98
CA ARG A 8 3.91 9.91 23.73
C ARG A 8 2.98 9.94 22.51
N CYS A 9 1.97 9.09 22.45
CA CYS A 9 0.97 9.11 21.38
C CYS A 9 0.13 10.39 21.45
N ALA A 10 -0.33 10.79 22.64
CA ALA A 10 -1.07 12.04 22.84
C ALA A 10 -0.26 13.26 22.44
N TYR A 11 1.02 13.30 22.80
CA TYR A 11 1.94 14.38 22.40
C TYR A 11 2.12 14.45 20.87
N ARG A 12 2.27 13.29 20.19
CA ARG A 12 2.39 13.25 18.72
C ARG A 12 1.12 13.69 18.01
N LEU A 13 -0.05 13.41 18.56
CA LEU A 13 -1.32 13.89 18.02
C LEU A 13 -1.46 15.43 18.09
N SER A 14 -0.70 16.10 18.95
CA SER A 14 -0.68 17.56 19.03
C SER A 14 -0.08 18.20 17.78
N ALA A 15 0.87 17.55 17.11
CA ALA A 15 1.52 18.09 15.92
C ALA A 15 0.56 18.40 14.76
N PRO A 16 -0.39 17.49 14.40
CA PRO A 16 -1.43 17.79 13.42
C PRO A 16 -2.65 18.56 14.00
N GLY A 17 -2.59 19.02 15.25
CA GLY A 17 -3.68 19.77 15.88
C GLY A 17 -4.85 18.93 16.39
N LEU A 18 -4.62 17.65 16.69
CA LEU A 18 -5.68 16.70 17.10
C LEU A 18 -5.67 16.35 18.59
N GLY A 19 -4.63 16.71 19.32
CA GLY A 19 -4.50 16.40 20.74
C GLY A 19 -5.27 17.35 21.64
N GLN A 20 -5.60 16.89 22.84
CA GLN A 20 -6.26 17.71 23.85
C GLN A 20 -5.42 18.92 24.31
N GLU A 21 -4.11 18.89 24.10
CA GLU A 21 -3.17 19.97 24.44
C GLU A 21 -3.26 21.17 23.48
N VAL A 22 -3.89 21.01 22.32
CA VAL A 22 -4.01 22.07 21.30
C VAL A 22 -5.36 22.77 21.30
N GLY A 23 -6.23 22.50 22.26
CA GLY A 23 -7.54 23.13 22.40
C GLY A 23 -8.59 22.55 21.46
N ALA A 24 -9.35 23.39 20.78
CA ALA A 24 -10.44 22.94 19.91
C ALA A 24 -9.93 22.06 18.75
N ASN A 25 -10.48 20.89 18.61
CA ASN A 25 -10.15 19.94 17.54
C ASN A 25 -10.89 20.21 16.21
N LEU A 26 -11.48 21.37 16.06
CA LEU A 26 -12.24 21.81 14.87
C LEU A 26 -13.39 20.85 14.46
N GLY A 27 -13.95 20.11 15.40
CA GLY A 27 -15.03 19.18 15.14
C GLY A 27 -14.58 17.86 14.45
N LEU A 28 -13.30 17.55 14.43
CA LEU A 28 -12.77 16.34 13.76
C LEU A 28 -13.01 15.04 14.53
N LEU A 29 -13.32 15.11 15.83
CA LEU A 29 -13.52 13.91 16.66
C LEU A 29 -14.58 12.94 16.13
N PRO A 30 -15.76 13.38 15.67
CA PRO A 30 -16.75 12.45 15.09
C PRO A 30 -16.17 11.66 13.90
N SER A 31 -15.46 12.32 12.99
CA SER A 31 -14.83 11.68 11.83
C SER A 31 -13.72 10.71 12.23
N LEU A 32 -12.96 11.03 13.29
CA LEU A 32 -11.97 10.11 13.83
C LEU A 32 -12.61 8.86 14.44
N TYR A 33 -13.69 9.02 15.19
CA TYR A 33 -14.42 7.88 15.75
C TYR A 33 -15.05 7.01 14.66
N GLU A 34 -15.62 7.61 13.62
CA GLU A 34 -16.12 6.89 12.45
C GLU A 34 -14.99 6.12 11.77
N GLY A 35 -13.84 6.74 11.56
CA GLY A 35 -12.65 6.09 11.02
C GLY A 35 -12.20 4.90 11.86
N PHE A 36 -12.16 5.02 13.18
CA PHE A 36 -11.85 3.90 14.08
C PHE A 36 -12.87 2.77 14.00
N PHE A 37 -14.14 3.09 13.86
CA PHE A 37 -15.20 2.09 13.72
C PHE A 37 -15.07 1.32 12.40
N LEU A 38 -14.71 1.99 11.30
CA LEU A 38 -14.58 1.39 9.98
C LEU A 38 -13.24 0.68 9.77
N ALA A 39 -12.18 1.11 10.45
CA ALA A 39 -10.82 0.62 10.25
C ALA A 39 -10.67 -0.91 10.29
N PRO A 40 -11.27 -1.66 11.21
CA PRO A 40 -11.12 -3.12 11.23
C PRO A 40 -11.57 -3.78 9.93
N ASN A 41 -12.66 -3.31 9.33
CA ASN A 41 -13.17 -3.84 8.08
C ASN A 41 -12.25 -3.50 6.90
N VAL A 42 -11.81 -2.25 6.81
CA VAL A 42 -10.92 -1.77 5.75
C VAL A 42 -9.56 -2.45 5.82
N VAL A 43 -8.94 -2.49 7.00
CA VAL A 43 -7.64 -3.14 7.21
C VAL A 43 -7.71 -4.64 6.93
N SER A 44 -8.80 -5.30 7.37
CA SER A 44 -9.02 -6.72 7.07
C SER A 44 -9.09 -6.98 5.55
N GLY A 45 -9.74 -6.10 4.79
CA GLY A 45 -9.78 -6.19 3.33
C GLY A 45 -8.38 -6.09 2.70
N ALA A 46 -7.60 -5.11 3.14
CA ALA A 46 -6.23 -4.90 2.67
C ALA A 46 -5.30 -6.08 3.04
N LEU A 47 -5.40 -6.59 4.27
CA LEU A 47 -4.65 -7.78 4.71
C LEU A 47 -4.98 -9.02 3.86
N LYS A 48 -6.26 -9.26 3.56
CA LYS A 48 -6.67 -10.36 2.67
C LYS A 48 -6.08 -10.19 1.28
N GLY A 49 -6.05 -8.97 0.76
CA GLY A 49 -5.41 -8.66 -0.52
C GLY A 49 -3.91 -8.96 -0.52
N ALA A 50 -3.20 -8.52 0.51
CA ALA A 50 -1.76 -8.77 0.66
C ALA A 50 -1.45 -10.27 0.79
N ILE A 51 -2.22 -11.02 1.60
CA ILE A 51 -2.07 -12.48 1.73
C ILE A 51 -2.36 -13.19 0.40
N PHE A 52 -3.38 -12.75 -0.33
CA PHE A 52 -3.68 -13.29 -1.64
C PHE A 52 -2.52 -13.06 -2.62
N ALA A 53 -1.96 -11.84 -2.66
CA ALA A 53 -0.80 -11.52 -3.48
C ALA A 53 0.39 -12.42 -3.14
N ALA A 54 0.75 -12.54 -1.84
CA ALA A 54 1.81 -13.42 -1.40
C ALA A 54 1.65 -14.85 -1.90
N ASN A 55 0.47 -15.45 -1.65
CA ASN A 55 0.20 -16.83 -2.04
C ASN A 55 0.25 -17.06 -3.56
N VAL A 56 -0.23 -16.10 -4.34
CA VAL A 56 -0.24 -16.22 -5.80
C VAL A 56 1.17 -16.11 -6.36
N TYR A 57 1.93 -15.09 -5.99
CA TYR A 57 3.29 -14.87 -6.50
C TYR A 57 4.27 -15.94 -6.01
N GLU A 58 4.15 -16.39 -4.77
CA GLU A 58 4.96 -17.49 -4.23
C GLU A 58 4.75 -18.79 -5.02
N ARG A 59 3.49 -19.13 -5.35
CA ARG A 59 3.16 -20.31 -6.19
C ARG A 59 3.72 -20.23 -7.61
N LEU A 60 3.94 -19.02 -8.11
CA LEU A 60 4.56 -18.77 -9.42
C LEU A 60 6.09 -18.74 -9.35
N GLY A 61 6.67 -18.94 -8.18
CA GLY A 61 8.11 -19.00 -7.97
C GLY A 61 8.79 -17.66 -7.70
N PHE A 62 8.03 -16.59 -7.50
CA PHE A 62 8.59 -15.30 -7.07
C PHE A 62 8.92 -15.33 -5.58
N ARG A 63 9.99 -14.64 -5.20
CA ARG A 63 10.27 -14.37 -3.80
C ARG A 63 9.33 -13.28 -3.30
N VAL A 64 8.67 -13.53 -2.17
CA VAL A 64 7.74 -12.60 -1.53
C VAL A 64 8.09 -12.38 -0.07
N VAL A 65 7.83 -11.17 0.43
CA VAL A 65 8.11 -10.81 1.85
C VAL A 65 6.96 -9.94 2.36
N PRO A 66 6.29 -10.33 3.44
CA PRO A 66 6.30 -11.66 4.06
C PRO A 66 5.69 -12.73 3.16
N ASN A 67 5.96 -14.01 3.42
CA ASN A 67 5.31 -15.10 2.69
C ASN A 67 3.84 -15.28 3.12
N GLY A 68 3.11 -16.16 2.42
CA GLY A 68 1.67 -16.34 2.63
C GLY A 68 1.27 -16.85 4.01
N THR A 69 2.22 -17.39 4.80
CA THR A 69 1.98 -18.00 6.12
C THR A 69 2.59 -17.22 7.29
N GLU A 70 3.44 -16.25 7.01
CA GLU A 70 4.06 -15.41 8.04
C GLU A 70 3.07 -14.44 8.67
N SER A 71 3.30 -14.14 9.96
CA SER A 71 2.56 -13.10 10.66
C SER A 71 2.80 -11.74 10.01
N ARG A 72 1.72 -10.96 9.87
CA ARG A 72 1.77 -9.63 9.27
C ARG A 72 1.54 -8.55 10.31
N HIS A 73 2.28 -7.46 10.15
CA HIS A 73 2.21 -6.28 11.00
C HIS A 73 1.79 -5.02 10.22
N ASP A 74 1.63 -5.15 8.91
CA ASP A 74 1.16 -4.13 7.97
C ASP A 74 0.38 -4.76 6.80
N ILE A 75 -0.06 -3.92 5.86
CA ILE A 75 -0.84 -4.31 4.68
C ILE A 75 0.01 -4.41 3.41
N ILE A 76 1.33 -4.25 3.52
CA ILE A 76 2.24 -4.19 2.38
C ILE A 76 2.70 -5.60 2.00
N GLN A 77 2.78 -5.86 0.71
CA GLN A 77 3.35 -7.08 0.16
C GLN A 77 4.49 -6.74 -0.78
N ALA A 78 5.71 -7.15 -0.44
CA ALA A 78 6.83 -7.07 -1.35
C ALA A 78 6.87 -8.31 -2.25
N VAL A 79 7.13 -8.08 -3.55
CA VAL A 79 7.31 -9.12 -4.57
C VAL A 79 8.57 -8.80 -5.36
N GLU A 80 9.55 -9.70 -5.38
CA GLU A 80 10.77 -9.55 -6.17
C GLU A 80 10.52 -10.06 -7.58
N LEU A 81 10.49 -9.16 -8.56
CA LEU A 81 10.14 -9.46 -9.95
C LEU A 81 11.36 -9.73 -10.84
N GLY A 82 12.56 -9.47 -10.33
CA GLY A 82 13.83 -9.83 -10.97
C GLY A 82 14.26 -8.94 -12.13
N SER A 83 13.41 -8.05 -12.64
CA SER A 83 13.74 -7.11 -13.72
C SER A 83 12.97 -5.80 -13.66
N ALA A 84 13.47 -4.78 -14.32
CA ALA A 84 12.78 -3.49 -14.47
C ALA A 84 11.49 -3.65 -15.29
N GLU A 85 11.52 -4.45 -16.33
CA GLU A 85 10.37 -4.77 -17.18
C GLU A 85 9.26 -5.42 -16.37
N GLY A 86 9.60 -6.38 -15.50
CA GLY A 86 8.64 -7.02 -14.60
C GLY A 86 7.99 -6.02 -13.66
N MET A 87 8.75 -5.09 -13.08
CA MET A 87 8.20 -4.04 -12.22
C MET A 87 7.24 -3.12 -12.97
N LEU A 88 7.60 -2.71 -14.18
CA LEU A 88 6.73 -1.90 -15.03
C LEU A 88 5.45 -2.64 -15.42
N ALA A 89 5.56 -3.90 -15.80
CA ALA A 89 4.41 -4.74 -16.14
C ALA A 89 3.47 -4.90 -14.94
N PHE A 90 4.02 -5.19 -13.75
CA PHE A 90 3.25 -5.26 -12.51
C PHE A 90 2.51 -3.95 -12.25
N CYS A 91 3.21 -2.82 -12.25
CA CYS A 91 2.62 -1.51 -12.00
C CYS A 91 1.55 -1.13 -13.04
N ARG A 92 1.75 -1.46 -14.32
CA ARG A 92 0.74 -1.25 -15.36
C ARG A 92 -0.53 -2.07 -15.12
N GLY A 93 -0.40 -3.30 -14.64
CA GLY A 93 -1.55 -4.13 -14.27
C GLY A 93 -2.32 -3.58 -13.08
N ILE A 94 -1.62 -3.14 -12.03
CA ILE A 94 -2.25 -2.48 -10.87
C ILE A 94 -2.94 -1.18 -11.31
N GLN A 95 -2.29 -0.35 -12.13
CA GLN A 95 -2.88 0.88 -12.64
C GLN A 95 -4.14 0.63 -13.46
N ALA A 96 -4.16 -0.42 -14.28
CA ALA A 96 -5.32 -0.78 -15.08
C ALA A 96 -6.53 -1.24 -14.24
N ALA A 97 -6.27 -1.73 -13.02
CA ALA A 97 -7.32 -2.10 -12.05
C ALA A 97 -7.70 -0.96 -11.10
N ALA A 98 -7.00 0.19 -11.17
CA ALA A 98 -7.15 1.27 -10.20
C ALA A 98 -8.50 1.99 -10.32
N PRO A 99 -8.92 2.70 -9.26
CA PRO A 99 -10.02 3.63 -9.32
C PRO A 99 -9.80 4.74 -10.36
N VAL A 100 -10.86 5.34 -10.78
CA VAL A 100 -10.90 6.24 -11.94
C VAL A 100 -10.40 7.65 -11.65
N ASP A 101 -10.32 8.06 -10.40
CA ASP A 101 -10.02 9.44 -10.02
C ASP A 101 -8.55 9.84 -10.16
N SER A 102 -7.65 8.88 -10.35
CA SER A 102 -6.24 9.19 -10.58
C SER A 102 -5.56 8.16 -11.47
N TYR A 103 -5.50 8.44 -12.74
CA TYR A 103 -4.74 7.63 -13.68
C TYR A 103 -3.33 8.19 -13.85
N VAL A 104 -2.34 7.35 -13.59
CA VAL A 104 -0.93 7.64 -13.82
C VAL A 104 -0.38 6.58 -14.78
N THR A 105 0.38 6.99 -15.79
CA THR A 105 1.13 6.01 -16.60
C THR A 105 2.38 5.58 -15.84
N PRO A 106 2.50 4.31 -15.46
CA PRO A 106 3.67 3.84 -14.72
C PRO A 106 4.92 3.89 -15.60
N VAL A 107 5.79 4.84 -15.31
CA VAL A 107 7.11 5.01 -15.94
C VAL A 107 8.14 5.30 -14.85
N PRO A 108 9.41 4.86 -15.02
CA PRO A 108 10.45 5.22 -14.07
C PRO A 108 10.70 6.74 -14.08
N TRP A 109 10.97 7.28 -12.91
CA TRP A 109 11.34 8.68 -12.76
C TRP A 109 12.25 8.88 -11.55
N ALA A 110 13.11 9.89 -11.63
CA ALA A 110 14.00 10.24 -10.53
C ALA A 110 13.20 10.93 -9.42
N MET A 111 13.22 10.34 -8.24
CA MET A 111 12.54 10.88 -7.06
C MET A 111 13.58 11.43 -6.08
N PRO A 112 13.44 12.68 -5.58
CA PRO A 112 14.36 13.24 -4.60
C PRO A 112 14.50 12.35 -3.37
N GLY A 113 15.74 12.09 -2.95
CA GLY A 113 16.05 11.26 -1.79
C GLY A 113 16.18 9.75 -2.08
N TYR A 114 16.04 9.33 -3.32
CA TYR A 114 16.27 7.95 -3.77
C TYR A 114 17.49 7.84 -4.65
N ASP A 115 18.29 6.78 -4.48
CA ASP A 115 19.50 6.50 -5.28
C ASP A 115 19.18 5.82 -6.62
N ALA A 116 17.92 5.46 -6.86
CA ALA A 116 17.45 4.82 -8.09
C ALA A 116 16.14 5.46 -8.51
N GLU A 117 15.84 5.38 -9.82
CA GLU A 117 14.50 5.72 -10.30
C GLU A 117 13.44 4.85 -9.61
N VAL A 118 12.26 5.40 -9.47
CA VAL A 118 11.11 4.74 -8.84
C VAL A 118 9.98 4.63 -9.87
N VAL A 119 9.28 3.52 -9.87
CA VAL A 119 8.01 3.38 -10.60
C VAL A 119 6.85 3.30 -9.62
N MET A 120 5.73 3.88 -9.99
CA MET A 120 4.51 3.91 -9.18
C MET A 120 3.29 3.61 -10.02
N ALA A 121 2.26 3.05 -9.38
CA ALA A 121 0.96 2.80 -9.96
C ALA A 121 -0.16 3.14 -8.99
N ALA A 122 -1.30 3.58 -9.52
CA ALA A 122 -2.51 3.94 -8.79
C ALA A 122 -2.25 4.99 -7.71
N GLY A 123 -3.02 5.12 -6.68
CA GLY A 123 -2.93 6.18 -5.69
C GLY A 123 -1.72 6.23 -4.76
N ALA A 124 -0.57 5.62 -5.08
CA ALA A 124 0.58 5.48 -4.18
C ALA A 124 1.03 6.78 -3.51
N PHE A 125 0.97 7.91 -4.23
CA PHE A 125 1.33 9.22 -3.69
C PHE A 125 0.28 10.32 -3.90
N VAL A 126 -0.78 10.05 -4.64
CA VAL A 126 -1.77 11.07 -5.02
C VAL A 126 -2.66 11.44 -3.84
N GLN A 127 -3.07 10.47 -3.05
CA GLN A 127 -3.96 10.70 -1.90
C GLN A 127 -3.31 10.38 -0.56
N GLY A 128 -2.12 9.80 -0.56
CA GLY A 128 -1.43 9.40 0.65
C GLY A 128 -2.20 8.34 1.46
N SER A 129 -3.15 7.65 0.82
CA SER A 129 -4.03 6.68 1.45
C SER A 129 -3.62 5.26 1.11
N SER A 130 -3.35 4.46 2.15
CA SER A 130 -3.10 3.03 2.02
C SER A 130 -4.36 2.20 1.77
N ILE A 131 -5.52 2.83 1.70
CA ILE A 131 -6.80 2.16 1.39
C ILE A 131 -6.92 1.90 -0.11
N GLU A 132 -6.35 2.80 -0.92
CA GLU A 132 -6.35 2.64 -2.37
C GLU A 132 -5.38 1.55 -2.81
N LEU A 133 -5.74 0.91 -3.92
CA LEU A 133 -4.85 -0.02 -4.57
C LEU A 133 -3.65 0.72 -5.11
N SER A 134 -2.45 0.33 -4.70
CA SER A 134 -1.22 0.95 -5.15
C SER A 134 -0.07 -0.04 -5.23
N ALA A 135 0.92 0.29 -6.05
CA ALA A 135 2.18 -0.41 -6.12
C ALA A 135 3.30 0.56 -6.48
N ASP A 136 4.43 0.42 -5.84
CA ASP A 136 5.63 1.19 -6.13
C ASP A 136 6.90 0.39 -5.85
N GLY A 137 8.01 0.88 -6.32
CA GLY A 137 9.31 0.33 -5.98
C GLY A 137 10.46 0.97 -6.75
N PRO A 138 11.69 0.88 -6.21
CA PRO A 138 12.89 1.37 -6.87
C PRO A 138 13.34 0.44 -8.00
N ILE A 139 13.70 1.01 -9.16
CA ILE A 139 14.21 0.28 -10.32
C ILE A 139 15.68 -0.11 -10.08
N ARG A 140 15.88 -1.06 -9.21
CA ARG A 140 17.19 -1.64 -8.88
C ARG A 140 17.04 -3.06 -8.35
N PRO A 141 18.07 -3.92 -8.45
CA PRO A 141 18.02 -5.24 -7.83
C PRO A 141 17.69 -5.17 -6.34
N PRO A 142 16.85 -6.09 -5.83
CA PRO A 142 16.28 -7.27 -6.50
C PRO A 142 15.00 -6.99 -7.32
N TYR A 143 14.73 -5.73 -7.65
CA TYR A 143 13.52 -5.30 -8.37
C TYR A 143 12.24 -5.67 -7.61
N ALA A 144 12.20 -5.25 -6.35
CA ALA A 144 11.06 -5.48 -5.48
C ALA A 144 10.01 -4.39 -5.66
N VAL A 145 8.77 -4.79 -5.92
CA VAL A 145 7.60 -3.92 -5.90
C VAL A 145 6.86 -4.11 -4.57
N TYR A 146 6.35 -3.01 -4.03
CA TYR A 146 5.56 -2.97 -2.81
C TYR A 146 4.11 -2.71 -3.16
N PHE A 147 3.30 -3.73 -3.01
CA PHE A 147 1.86 -3.69 -3.27
C PHE A 147 1.09 -3.49 -1.98
N GLN A 148 0.07 -2.65 -2.01
CA GLN A 148 -0.80 -2.44 -0.84
C GLN A 148 -2.19 -1.95 -1.22
N GLY A 149 -3.10 -2.05 -0.25
CA GLY A 149 -4.41 -1.43 -0.30
C GLY A 149 -5.46 -2.25 -1.00
N GLY A 150 -6.41 -1.52 -1.55
CA GLY A 150 -7.65 -2.01 -2.11
C GLY A 150 -8.82 -1.66 -1.20
N LEU A 151 -9.80 -0.90 -1.72
CA LEU A 151 -11.03 -0.52 -1.01
C LEU A 151 -11.81 -1.74 -0.54
N THR A 152 -11.70 -2.82 -1.31
CA THR A 152 -12.24 -4.12 -0.93
C THR A 152 -11.23 -5.20 -1.29
N TRP A 153 -11.34 -6.34 -0.67
CA TRP A 153 -10.53 -7.50 -1.01
C TRP A 153 -10.69 -7.92 -2.49
N TYR A 154 -11.87 -7.72 -3.07
CA TYR A 154 -12.14 -8.02 -4.49
C TYR A 154 -11.37 -7.10 -5.43
N HIS A 155 -11.22 -5.83 -5.07
CA HIS A 155 -10.42 -4.87 -5.82
C HIS A 155 -8.93 -5.26 -5.81
N ALA A 156 -8.40 -5.61 -4.64
CA ALA A 156 -7.02 -6.12 -4.52
C ALA A 156 -6.81 -7.38 -5.38
N LYS A 157 -7.74 -8.32 -5.34
CA LYS A 157 -7.71 -9.54 -6.15
C LYS A 157 -7.69 -9.22 -7.65
N LEU A 158 -8.53 -8.30 -8.10
CA LEU A 158 -8.54 -7.86 -9.50
C LEU A 158 -7.20 -7.28 -9.91
N GLY A 159 -6.62 -6.39 -9.09
CA GLY A 159 -5.32 -5.78 -9.35
C GLY A 159 -4.20 -6.82 -9.50
N ILE A 160 -4.16 -7.79 -8.60
CA ILE A 160 -3.18 -8.88 -8.67
C ILE A 160 -3.35 -9.72 -9.93
N LEU A 161 -4.56 -10.07 -10.32
CA LEU A 161 -4.81 -10.84 -11.55
C LEU A 161 -4.42 -10.05 -12.81
N MET A 162 -4.70 -8.75 -12.84
CA MET A 162 -4.30 -7.88 -13.96
C MET A 162 -2.80 -7.65 -14.00
N SER A 163 -2.12 -7.56 -12.85
CA SER A 163 -0.66 -7.48 -12.81
C SER A 163 0.00 -8.76 -13.34
N LEU A 164 -0.56 -9.92 -13.01
CA LEU A 164 -0.09 -11.19 -13.55
C LEU A 164 -0.28 -11.29 -15.06
N GLN A 165 -1.42 -10.86 -15.57
CA GLN A 165 -1.65 -10.86 -17.02
C GLN A 165 -0.58 -10.04 -17.74
N LYS A 166 -0.24 -8.87 -17.21
CA LYS A 166 0.81 -8.00 -17.79
C LYS A 166 2.23 -8.55 -17.65
N LEU A 167 2.45 -9.48 -16.75
CA LEU A 167 3.75 -10.17 -16.63
C LEU A 167 3.93 -11.30 -17.65
N VAL A 168 2.84 -11.84 -18.22
CA VAL A 168 2.87 -12.95 -19.19
C VAL A 168 2.59 -12.50 -20.63
N ASP A 169 2.04 -11.30 -20.83
CA ASP A 169 1.88 -10.64 -22.13
C ASP A 169 3.24 -10.17 -22.68
#